data_11b7deb8490329e70714df811e4bff38
#
_entry.id   11b7deb8490329e70714df811e4bff38
#
_cell.length_a   1.000
_cell.length_b   1.000
_cell.length_c   1.000
_cell.angle_alpha   90.00
_cell.angle_beta   90.00
_cell.angle_gamma   90.00
#
_symmetry.space_group_name_H-M   'P 1'
#
loop_
_entity.id
_entity.type
_entity.pdbx_description
1 polymer ?
#
loop_
_entity_poly.entity_id
_entity_poly.type
_entity_poly.pdbx_seq_one_letter_code
_entity_poly.pdbx_strand_id
1 'polypeptide(L)'
;MSDPLTINPAHLADGGWEAVRDFLETAKENGEVVQLTSRVGLLTPAEVAKRLGMSRTTVLRRIADGHLLATKVGSHHRIPFAEFERYSRELMRQMAEVSAEDIGNELRGG
;
A
#
# COMPACT_ATOMS: atom_id res chain seq x y z
N MET A 1 11.19 5.58 -21.97
CA MET A 1 10.43 4.73 -21.06
C MET A 1 8.97 5.14 -21.09
N SER A 2 8.10 4.20 -21.32
CA SER A 2 6.67 4.44 -21.25
C SER A 2 6.24 4.40 -19.79
N ASP A 3 5.27 5.25 -19.43
CA ASP A 3 4.67 5.24 -18.10
C ASP A 3 3.97 3.90 -17.86
N PRO A 4 3.97 3.40 -16.61
CA PRO A 4 3.25 2.17 -16.31
C PRO A 4 1.76 2.35 -16.57
N LEU A 5 1.16 1.36 -17.24
CA LEU A 5 -0.27 1.35 -17.49
C LEU A 5 -1.00 0.85 -16.24
N THR A 6 -1.85 1.69 -15.68
CA THR A 6 -2.65 1.34 -14.51
C THR A 6 -4.10 1.19 -14.93
N ILE A 7 -4.70 0.05 -14.60
CA ILE A 7 -6.07 -0.28 -14.98
C ILE A 7 -6.84 -0.73 -13.75
N ASN A 8 -8.04 -0.19 -13.58
CA ASN A 8 -8.98 -0.69 -12.58
C ASN A 8 -10.04 -1.54 -13.30
N PRO A 9 -9.99 -2.88 -13.16
CA PRO A 9 -10.94 -3.75 -13.87
C PRO A 9 -12.40 -3.46 -13.56
N ALA A 10 -12.70 -2.94 -12.37
CA ALA A 10 -14.06 -2.58 -12.00
C ALA A 10 -14.60 -1.38 -12.78
N HIS A 11 -13.71 -0.57 -13.35
CA HIS A 11 -14.05 0.63 -14.09
C HIS A 11 -13.64 0.54 -15.55
N LEU A 12 -13.44 -0.65 -16.08
CA LEU A 12 -13.17 -0.83 -17.50
C LEU A 12 -14.43 -0.52 -18.31
N ALA A 13 -14.46 0.68 -18.85
CA ALA A 13 -15.53 1.11 -19.75
C ALA A 13 -15.32 0.50 -21.15
N ASP A 14 -16.30 0.68 -22.03
CA ASP A 14 -16.16 0.29 -23.43
C ASP A 14 -14.92 0.95 -24.02
N GLY A 15 -14.06 0.15 -24.64
CA GLY A 15 -12.77 0.60 -25.16
C GLY A 15 -11.59 0.39 -24.23
N GLY A 16 -11.83 0.12 -22.95
CA GLY A 16 -10.75 -0.15 -22.00
C GLY A 16 -9.95 -1.41 -22.33
N TRP A 17 -10.66 -2.46 -22.73
CA TRP A 17 -10.01 -3.69 -23.15
C TRP A 17 -9.19 -3.52 -24.44
N GLU A 18 -9.65 -2.66 -25.34
CA GLU A 18 -8.91 -2.34 -26.56
C GLU A 18 -7.60 -1.64 -26.25
N ALA A 19 -7.61 -0.72 -25.29
CA ALA A 19 -6.39 -0.04 -24.83
C ALA A 19 -5.37 -1.02 -24.25
N VAL A 20 -5.84 -2.02 -23.49
CA VAL A 20 -4.99 -3.08 -22.96
C VAL A 20 -4.38 -3.89 -24.10
N ARG A 21 -5.19 -4.27 -25.06
CA ARG A 21 -4.75 -5.04 -26.23
C ARG A 21 -3.70 -4.26 -27.02
N ASP A 22 -3.97 -2.99 -27.29
CA ASP A 22 -3.05 -2.13 -28.04
C ASP A 22 -1.71 -2.00 -27.34
N PHE A 23 -1.73 -1.85 -26.01
CA PHE A 23 -0.52 -1.79 -25.20
C PHE A 23 0.31 -3.06 -25.35
N LEU A 24 -0.35 -4.23 -25.26
CA LEU A 24 0.33 -5.52 -25.39
C LEU A 24 0.86 -5.76 -26.81
N GLU A 25 0.10 -5.38 -27.82
CA GLU A 25 0.53 -5.52 -29.20
C GLU A 25 1.75 -4.64 -29.51
N THR A 26 1.74 -3.40 -29.02
CA THR A 26 2.86 -2.48 -29.16
C THR A 26 4.11 -3.03 -28.47
N ALA A 27 3.96 -3.57 -27.28
CA ALA A 27 5.07 -4.19 -26.57
C ALA A 27 5.64 -5.38 -27.33
N LYS A 28 4.76 -6.19 -27.93
CA LYS A 28 5.17 -7.32 -28.75
C LYS A 28 5.98 -6.87 -29.97
N GLU A 29 5.52 -5.84 -30.64
CA GLU A 29 6.22 -5.30 -31.82
C GLU A 29 7.61 -4.75 -31.45
N ASN A 30 7.72 -4.16 -30.25
CA ASN A 30 8.98 -3.60 -29.77
C ASN A 30 9.89 -4.65 -29.12
N GLY A 31 9.46 -5.91 -29.07
CA GLY A 31 10.23 -6.97 -28.42
C GLY A 31 10.32 -6.85 -26.92
N GLU A 32 9.39 -6.13 -26.29
CA GLU A 32 9.36 -5.93 -24.86
C GLU A 32 8.66 -7.06 -24.13
N VAL A 33 9.12 -7.36 -22.93
CA VAL A 33 8.44 -8.29 -22.02
C VAL A 33 7.57 -7.47 -21.07
N VAL A 34 6.28 -7.85 -20.98
CA VAL A 34 5.34 -7.14 -20.12
C VAL A 34 5.13 -7.93 -18.83
N GLN A 35 5.33 -7.28 -17.69
CA GLN A 35 5.05 -7.86 -16.39
C GLN A 35 3.76 -7.26 -15.86
N LEU A 36 2.79 -8.12 -15.53
CA LEU A 36 1.52 -7.70 -14.97
C LEU A 36 1.54 -7.93 -13.46
N THR A 37 1.24 -6.88 -12.71
CA THR A 37 1.20 -6.95 -11.25
C THR A 37 -0.15 -6.43 -10.78
N SER A 38 -0.83 -7.18 -9.91
CA SER A 38 -2.05 -6.70 -9.31
C SER A 38 -1.72 -5.92 -8.03
N ARG A 39 -2.43 -4.83 -7.83
CA ARG A 39 -2.25 -3.96 -6.69
C ARG A 39 -3.60 -3.76 -6.02
N VAL A 40 -3.66 -4.03 -4.73
CA VAL A 40 -4.90 -3.88 -3.97
C VAL A 40 -5.13 -2.40 -3.69
N GLY A 41 -6.32 -1.89 -4.09
CA GLY A 41 -6.67 -0.50 -3.83
C GLY A 41 -7.13 -0.26 -2.40
N LEU A 42 -7.78 -1.25 -1.78
CA LEU A 42 -8.27 -1.20 -0.41
C LEU A 42 -7.82 -2.45 0.34
N LEU A 43 -7.36 -2.26 1.56
CA LEU A 43 -6.91 -3.34 2.43
C LEU A 43 -7.89 -3.54 3.58
N THR A 44 -8.03 -4.79 4.03
CA THR A 44 -8.76 -5.09 5.25
C THR A 44 -7.86 -4.86 6.47
N PRO A 45 -8.41 -4.65 7.67
CA PRO A 45 -7.59 -4.57 8.87
C PRO A 45 -6.70 -5.80 9.09
N ALA A 46 -7.20 -7.00 8.75
CA ALA A 46 -6.41 -8.23 8.86
C ALA A 46 -5.21 -8.22 7.90
N GLU A 47 -5.39 -7.74 6.68
CA GLU A 47 -4.30 -7.63 5.71
C GLU A 47 -3.24 -6.64 6.15
N VAL A 48 -3.66 -5.48 6.70
CA VAL A 48 -2.75 -4.48 7.24
C VAL A 48 -1.97 -5.07 8.42
N ALA A 49 -2.66 -5.77 9.33
CA ALA A 49 -2.04 -6.41 10.47
C ALA A 49 -0.96 -7.38 10.05
N LYS A 50 -1.26 -8.22 9.06
CA LYS A 50 -0.31 -9.20 8.54
C LYS A 50 0.93 -8.53 7.94
N ARG A 51 0.73 -7.48 7.16
CA ARG A 51 1.81 -6.75 6.49
C ARG A 51 2.71 -6.00 7.46
N LEU A 52 2.15 -5.49 8.56
CA LEU A 52 2.89 -4.72 9.56
C LEU A 52 3.39 -5.56 10.73
N GLY A 53 3.04 -6.85 10.79
CA GLY A 53 3.45 -7.71 11.88
C GLY A 53 2.80 -7.37 13.21
N MET A 54 1.57 -6.90 13.18
CA MET A 54 0.82 -6.57 14.41
C MET A 54 -0.53 -7.32 14.43
N SER A 55 -1.25 -7.25 15.54
CA SER A 55 -2.55 -7.91 15.64
C SER A 55 -3.64 -7.09 14.96
N ARG A 56 -4.70 -7.77 14.52
CA ARG A 56 -5.88 -7.10 13.95
C ARG A 56 -6.48 -6.11 14.95
N THR A 57 -6.52 -6.50 16.22
CA THR A 57 -7.03 -5.64 17.30
C THR A 57 -6.23 -4.34 17.39
N THR A 58 -4.91 -4.41 17.27
CA THR A 58 -4.04 -3.23 17.27
C THR A 58 -4.37 -2.32 16.09
N VAL A 59 -4.55 -2.88 14.90
CA VAL A 59 -4.92 -2.11 13.70
C VAL A 59 -6.25 -1.39 13.93
N LEU A 60 -7.25 -2.09 14.43
CA LEU A 60 -8.57 -1.49 14.72
C LEU A 60 -8.46 -0.37 15.75
N ARG A 61 -7.60 -0.53 16.75
CA ARG A 61 -7.34 0.50 17.77
C ARG A 61 -6.70 1.74 17.12
N ARG A 62 -5.76 1.56 16.21
CA ARG A 62 -5.13 2.67 15.49
C ARG A 62 -6.13 3.42 14.61
N ILE A 63 -7.07 2.71 14.02
CA ILE A 63 -8.16 3.33 13.26
C ILE A 63 -9.05 4.15 14.20
N ALA A 64 -9.42 3.59 15.34
CA ALA A 64 -10.25 4.26 16.33
C ALA A 64 -9.58 5.52 16.90
N ASP A 65 -8.27 5.47 17.09
CA ASP A 65 -7.49 6.59 17.60
C ASP A 65 -7.18 7.66 16.54
N GLY A 66 -7.49 7.40 15.29
CA GLY A 66 -7.24 8.34 14.20
C GLY A 66 -5.84 8.32 13.64
N HIS A 67 -4.99 7.38 14.07
CA HIS A 67 -3.62 7.25 13.54
C HIS A 67 -3.58 6.61 12.16
N LEU A 68 -4.57 5.80 11.85
CA LEU A 68 -4.69 5.12 10.57
C LEU A 68 -6.07 5.40 10.01
N LEU A 69 -6.14 6.14 8.90
CA LEU A 69 -7.41 6.51 8.30
C LEU A 69 -8.00 5.34 7.54
N ALA A 70 -9.29 5.10 7.74
CA ALA A 70 -10.01 4.04 7.06
C ALA A 70 -11.39 4.55 6.66
N THR A 71 -11.92 3.99 5.57
CA THR A 71 -13.31 4.20 5.17
C THR A 71 -14.13 2.99 5.56
N LYS A 72 -15.41 3.21 5.79
CA LYS A 72 -16.34 2.10 6.01
C LYS A 72 -17.06 1.78 4.71
N VAL A 73 -17.06 0.50 4.35
CA VAL A 73 -17.87 -0.03 3.26
C VAL A 73 -18.85 -0.98 3.91
N GLY A 74 -20.11 -0.53 4.08
CA GLY A 74 -21.05 -1.21 4.92
C GLY A 74 -20.63 -1.14 6.38
N SER A 75 -20.48 -2.28 7.03
CA SER A 75 -20.01 -2.38 8.42
C SER A 75 -18.51 -2.69 8.52
N HIS A 76 -17.81 -2.76 7.38
CA HIS A 76 -16.40 -3.17 7.34
C HIS A 76 -15.49 -2.00 7.11
N HIS A 77 -14.40 -1.93 7.87
CA HIS A 77 -13.33 -0.96 7.65
C HIS A 77 -12.50 -1.37 6.44
N ARG A 78 -12.12 -0.38 5.64
CA ARG A 78 -11.22 -0.57 4.49
C ARG A 78 -10.17 0.52 4.52
N ILE A 79 -8.92 0.13 4.39
CA ILE A 79 -7.78 1.04 4.45
C ILE A 79 -7.27 1.25 3.02
N PRO A 80 -7.29 2.50 2.50
CA PRO A 80 -6.68 2.77 1.19
C PRO A 80 -5.20 2.39 1.21
N PHE A 81 -4.71 1.84 0.12
CA PHE A 81 -3.32 1.41 0.03
C PHE A 81 -2.36 2.58 0.29
N ALA A 82 -2.68 3.76 -0.23
CA ALA A 82 -1.86 4.95 0.00
C ALA A 82 -1.76 5.31 1.49
N GLU A 83 -2.83 5.12 2.23
CA GLU A 83 -2.85 5.35 3.68
C GLU A 83 -2.00 4.31 4.41
N PHE A 84 -2.08 3.05 3.97
CA PHE A 84 -1.21 2.00 4.51
C PHE A 84 0.26 2.36 4.30
N GLU A 85 0.62 2.83 3.12
CA GLU A 85 2.01 3.24 2.83
C GLU A 85 2.45 4.41 3.72
N ARG A 86 1.58 5.41 3.88
CA ARG A 86 1.86 6.56 4.76
C ARG A 86 2.12 6.11 6.19
N TYR A 87 1.22 5.28 6.73
CA TYR A 87 1.32 4.77 8.09
C TYR A 87 2.56 3.91 8.29
N SER A 88 2.86 3.07 7.31
CA SER A 88 4.05 2.23 7.33
C SER A 88 5.33 3.08 7.42
N ARG A 89 5.42 4.14 6.62
CA ARG A 89 6.56 5.06 6.67
C ARG A 89 6.66 5.77 8.02
N GLU A 90 5.53 6.16 8.58
CA GLU A 90 5.48 6.81 9.89
C GLU A 90 5.98 5.88 10.99
N LEU A 91 5.58 4.62 10.95
CA LEU A 91 6.07 3.61 11.91
C LEU A 91 7.57 3.42 11.79
N MET A 92 8.09 3.33 10.56
CA MET A 92 9.53 3.19 10.33
C MET A 92 10.30 4.39 10.86
N ARG A 93 9.76 5.59 10.66
CA ARG A 93 10.37 6.81 11.17
C ARG A 93 10.44 6.81 12.70
N GLN A 94 9.34 6.43 13.36
CA GLN A 94 9.28 6.34 14.82
C GLN A 94 10.26 5.31 15.36
N MET A 95 10.37 4.16 14.72
CA MET A 95 11.32 3.13 15.11
C MET A 95 12.76 3.60 14.96
N ALA A 96 13.07 4.32 13.90
CA ALA A 96 14.41 4.88 13.68
C ALA A 96 14.76 5.92 14.74
N GLU A 97 13.81 6.77 15.13
CA GLU A 97 14.00 7.76 16.19
C GLU A 97 14.30 7.10 17.55
N VAL A 98 13.53 6.08 17.90
CA VAL A 98 13.73 5.32 19.14
C VAL A 98 15.10 4.67 19.15
N SER A 99 15.51 4.05 18.05
CA SER A 99 16.83 3.43 17.93
C SER A 99 17.96 4.46 18.08
N ALA A 100 17.79 5.63 17.47
CA ALA A 100 18.78 6.71 17.58
C ALA A 100 18.90 7.23 19.01
N GLU A 101 17.78 7.37 19.71
CA GLU A 101 17.76 7.80 21.11
C GLU A 101 18.43 6.76 22.02
N ASP A 102 18.15 5.48 21.82
CA ASP A 102 18.75 4.40 22.57
C ASP A 102 20.27 4.38 22.41
N ILE A 103 20.75 4.51 21.18
CA ILE A 103 22.20 4.59 20.89
C ILE A 103 22.80 5.81 21.57
N GLY A 104 22.14 6.97 21.47
CA GLY A 104 22.60 8.19 22.10
C GLY A 104 22.69 8.05 23.63
N ASN A 105 21.72 7.42 24.25
CA ASN A 105 21.70 7.19 25.68
C ASN A 105 22.82 6.24 26.12
N GLU A 106 23.06 5.18 25.39
CA GLU A 106 24.16 4.27 25.67
C GLU A 106 25.53 4.96 25.60
N LEU A 107 25.73 5.80 24.60
CA LEU A 107 26.97 6.54 24.44
C LEU A 107 27.18 7.58 25.54
N ARG A 108 26.11 8.16 26.06
CA ARG A 108 26.17 9.15 27.15
C ARG A 108 26.27 8.53 28.51
N GLY A 109 25.67 7.38 28.71
CA GLY A 109 25.63 6.69 29.98
C GLY A 109 26.81 5.80 30.28
N GLY A 110 27.73 5.72 29.33
CA GLY A 110 28.93 4.86 29.38
C GLY A 110 29.95 5.26 30.39
#